data_e01776f5c0956e0d1571e0dc7ac4fd71
#
_entry.id   e01776f5c0956e0d1571e0dc7ac4fd71
#
_cell.length_a   1.000
_cell.length_b   1.000
_cell.length_c   1.000
_cell.angle_alpha   90.00
_cell.angle_beta   90.00
_cell.angle_gamma   90.00
#
_symmetry.space_group_name_H-M   'P 1'
#
loop_
_entity.id
_entity.type
_entity.pdbx_description
1 polymer ?
#
loop_
_entity_poly.entity_id
_entity_poly.type
_entity_poly.pdbx_seq_one_letter_code
_entity_poly.pdbx_strand_id
1 'polypeptide(L)'
;MRILIAEDEKDLNHILVQKLTQDGYSVDNCYDGQEAMDILTYTKYDAVILDIMMPKADGFAVLSFIRQRNDDTPVLFLTAKDSVSDRVKGLDSGANDYLIKPFSLEELCARLRSMLRTSH
;
A
#
# COMPACT_ATOMS: atom_id res chain seq x y z
N MET A 1 12.47 -7.03 6.03
CA MET A 1 11.15 -7.24 5.39
C MET A 1 11.03 -6.43 4.12
N ARG A 2 10.35 -6.98 3.13
CA ARG A 2 10.18 -6.34 1.82
C ARG A 2 8.84 -5.64 1.72
N ILE A 3 8.87 -4.40 1.28
CA ILE A 3 7.68 -3.54 1.13
C ILE A 3 7.58 -3.08 -0.31
N LEU A 4 6.38 -3.15 -0.89
CA LEU A 4 6.08 -2.54 -2.18
C LEU A 4 5.27 -1.27 -1.94
N ILE A 5 5.66 -0.19 -2.60
CA ILE A 5 4.93 1.07 -2.59
C ILE A 5 4.42 1.35 -3.99
N ALA A 6 3.11 1.55 -4.14
CA ALA A 6 2.49 1.98 -5.39
C ALA A 6 1.83 3.34 -5.13
N GLU A 7 2.41 4.39 -5.68
CA GLU A 7 2.00 5.78 -5.47
C GLU A 7 2.38 6.60 -6.69
N ASP A 8 1.41 7.25 -7.35
CA ASP A 8 1.67 8.01 -8.57
C ASP A 8 2.25 9.40 -8.33
N GLU A 9 2.08 9.96 -7.14
CA GLU A 9 2.67 11.23 -6.77
C GLU A 9 4.16 11.02 -6.47
N LYS A 10 5.04 11.47 -7.37
CA LYS A 10 6.46 11.13 -7.33
C LYS A 10 7.17 11.59 -6.08
N ASP A 11 6.87 12.81 -5.61
CA ASP A 11 7.53 13.35 -4.42
C ASP A 11 7.18 12.53 -3.19
N LEU A 12 5.90 12.19 -3.00
CA LEU A 12 5.47 11.35 -1.90
C LEU A 12 6.06 9.94 -2.00
N ASN A 13 6.08 9.38 -3.20
CA ASN A 13 6.68 8.07 -3.45
C ASN A 13 8.14 8.05 -2.98
N HIS A 14 8.93 9.03 -3.38
CA HIS A 14 10.35 9.12 -3.00
C HIS A 14 10.54 9.32 -1.50
N ILE A 15 9.70 10.13 -0.87
CA ILE A 15 9.74 10.34 0.59
C ILE A 15 9.49 9.03 1.32
N LEU A 16 8.50 8.26 0.88
CA LEU A 16 8.17 6.96 1.49
C LEU A 16 9.29 5.95 1.30
N VAL A 17 9.86 5.87 0.09
CA VAL A 17 10.99 4.98 -0.17
C VAL A 17 12.17 5.32 0.74
N GLN A 18 12.51 6.60 0.84
CA GLN A 18 13.64 7.05 1.65
C GLN A 18 13.43 6.73 3.12
N LYS A 19 12.25 7.07 3.65
CA LYS A 19 11.93 6.83 5.07
C LYS A 19 11.96 5.34 5.42
N LEU A 20 11.31 4.52 4.62
CA LEU A 20 11.22 3.09 4.94
C LEU A 20 12.56 2.39 4.73
N THR A 21 13.35 2.82 3.77
CA THR A 21 14.71 2.31 3.60
C THR A 21 15.59 2.65 4.81
N GLN A 22 15.47 3.87 5.32
CA GLN A 22 16.18 4.27 6.54
C GLN A 22 15.77 3.44 7.74
N ASP A 23 14.50 3.01 7.79
CA ASP A 23 13.98 2.18 8.88
C ASP A 23 14.38 0.71 8.75
N GLY A 24 15.14 0.34 7.71
CA GLY A 24 15.68 -0.99 7.54
C GLY A 24 14.87 -1.92 6.65
N TYR A 25 13.81 -1.44 5.99
CA TYR A 25 13.04 -2.25 5.04
C TYR A 25 13.75 -2.31 3.68
N SER A 26 13.54 -3.41 2.98
CA SER A 26 13.87 -3.52 1.56
C SER A 26 12.65 -3.03 0.77
N VAL A 27 12.79 -1.95 0.02
CA VAL A 27 11.66 -1.25 -0.58
C VAL A 27 11.76 -1.27 -2.10
N ASP A 28 10.70 -1.73 -2.75
CA ASP A 28 10.47 -1.53 -4.18
C ASP A 28 9.32 -0.55 -4.37
N ASN A 29 9.34 0.21 -5.45
CA ASN A 29 8.30 1.20 -5.71
C ASN A 29 7.88 1.23 -7.16
N CYS A 30 6.64 1.67 -7.39
CA CYS A 30 6.08 1.87 -8.72
C CYS A 30 5.08 3.03 -8.67
N TYR A 31 4.57 3.44 -9.82
CA TYR A 31 3.83 4.69 -9.95
C TYR A 31 2.41 4.51 -10.47
N ASP A 32 2.01 3.30 -10.80
CA ASP A 32 0.64 3.01 -11.25
C ASP A 32 0.25 1.58 -10.88
N GLY A 33 -1.04 1.30 -10.99
CA GLY A 33 -1.58 0.01 -10.58
C GLY A 33 -1.17 -1.14 -11.50
N GLN A 34 -0.96 -0.88 -12.78
CA GLN A 34 -0.53 -1.93 -13.71
C GLN A 34 0.89 -2.38 -13.38
N GLU A 35 1.79 -1.43 -13.12
CA GLU A 35 3.14 -1.76 -12.68
C GLU A 35 3.11 -2.60 -11.39
N ALA A 36 2.24 -2.21 -10.45
CA ALA A 36 2.11 -2.94 -9.19
C ALA A 36 1.69 -4.39 -9.41
N MET A 37 0.69 -4.62 -10.27
CA MET A 37 0.24 -5.98 -10.58
C MET A 37 1.30 -6.79 -11.29
N ASP A 38 2.05 -6.18 -12.21
CA ASP A 38 3.16 -6.83 -12.91
C ASP A 38 4.24 -7.29 -11.92
N ILE A 39 4.63 -6.41 -11.00
CA ILE A 39 5.63 -6.74 -9.97
C ILE A 39 5.11 -7.86 -9.07
N LEU A 40 3.86 -7.76 -8.62
CA LEU A 40 3.24 -8.73 -7.71
C LEU A 40 3.04 -10.10 -8.34
N THR A 41 3.04 -10.19 -9.65
CA THR A 41 2.96 -11.47 -10.36
C THR A 41 4.15 -12.37 -10.03
N TYR A 42 5.34 -11.77 -9.85
CA TYR A 42 6.59 -12.52 -9.70
C TYR A 42 7.29 -12.31 -8.36
N THR A 43 6.85 -11.36 -7.55
CA THR A 43 7.53 -11.02 -6.30
C THR A 43 6.53 -10.98 -5.16
N LYS A 44 6.90 -11.59 -4.04
CA LYS A 44 6.09 -11.57 -2.82
C LYS A 44 6.66 -10.55 -1.83
N TYR A 45 5.77 -9.84 -1.15
CA TYR A 45 6.13 -8.80 -0.18
C TYR A 45 5.57 -9.12 1.18
N ASP A 46 6.14 -8.51 2.22
CA ASP A 46 5.63 -8.60 3.59
C ASP A 46 4.48 -7.63 3.82
N ALA A 47 4.47 -6.53 3.09
CA ALA A 47 3.35 -5.58 3.08
C ALA A 47 3.36 -4.77 1.78
N VAL A 48 2.20 -4.25 1.42
CA VAL A 48 2.03 -3.41 0.23
C VAL A 48 1.33 -2.12 0.66
N ILE A 49 1.88 -0.98 0.26
CA ILE A 49 1.30 0.34 0.47
C ILE A 49 0.77 0.83 -0.87
N LEU A 50 -0.54 1.05 -0.96
CA LEU A 50 -1.22 1.39 -2.21
C LEU A 50 -1.97 2.71 -2.08
N ASP A 51 -1.73 3.65 -2.99
CA ASP A 51 -2.68 4.73 -3.19
C ASP A 51 -3.91 4.17 -3.93
N ILE A 52 -5.10 4.63 -3.56
CA ILE A 52 -6.33 4.21 -4.25
C ILE A 52 -6.40 4.85 -5.63
N MET A 53 -6.07 6.13 -5.75
CA MET A 53 -6.22 6.89 -7.00
C MET A 53 -4.91 6.87 -7.80
N MET A 54 -4.81 5.91 -8.71
CA MET A 54 -3.63 5.77 -9.58
C MET A 54 -4.07 5.59 -11.04
N PRO A 55 -3.22 5.99 -12.01
CA PRO A 55 -3.47 5.69 -13.42
C PRO A 55 -3.46 4.19 -13.71
N LYS A 56 -4.08 3.81 -14.78
CA LYS A 56 -4.13 2.49 -15.41
C LYS A 56 -4.91 1.45 -14.61
N ALA A 57 -4.67 1.34 -13.31
CA ALA A 57 -5.49 0.54 -12.42
C ALA A 57 -5.44 1.20 -11.04
N ASP A 58 -6.57 1.30 -10.36
CA ASP A 58 -6.63 1.92 -9.04
C ASP A 58 -6.22 0.93 -7.94
N GLY A 59 -6.14 1.44 -6.70
CA GLY A 59 -5.73 0.61 -5.57
C GLY A 59 -6.68 -0.54 -5.29
N PHE A 60 -7.99 -0.37 -5.54
CA PHE A 60 -8.96 -1.45 -5.35
C PHE A 60 -8.71 -2.59 -6.33
N ALA A 61 -8.36 -2.28 -7.58
CA ALA A 61 -8.03 -3.28 -8.59
C ALA A 61 -6.79 -4.08 -8.19
N VAL A 62 -5.77 -3.41 -7.68
CA VAL A 62 -4.54 -4.06 -7.21
C VAL A 62 -4.83 -4.97 -6.02
N LEU A 63 -5.61 -4.48 -5.05
CA LEU A 63 -5.99 -5.29 -3.88
C LEU A 63 -6.77 -6.53 -4.30
N SER A 64 -7.74 -6.37 -5.20
CA SER A 64 -8.51 -7.50 -5.73
C SER A 64 -7.61 -8.53 -6.40
N PHE A 65 -6.64 -8.07 -7.19
CA PHE A 65 -5.65 -8.94 -7.82
C PHE A 65 -4.88 -9.76 -6.78
N ILE A 66 -4.43 -9.12 -5.70
CA ILE A 66 -3.71 -9.80 -4.61
C ILE A 66 -4.61 -10.86 -3.97
N ARG A 67 -5.83 -10.50 -3.59
CA ARG A 67 -6.73 -11.40 -2.84
C ARG A 67 -7.23 -12.56 -3.68
N GLN A 68 -7.46 -12.37 -4.97
CA GLN A 68 -7.90 -13.44 -5.87
C GLN A 68 -6.83 -14.51 -6.08
N ARG A 69 -5.58 -14.22 -5.76
CA ARG A 69 -4.47 -15.16 -5.83
C ARG A 69 -4.28 -15.91 -4.51
N ASN A 70 -5.25 -15.84 -3.61
CA ASN A 70 -5.16 -16.41 -2.25
C ASN A 70 -3.96 -15.89 -1.48
N ASP A 71 -3.58 -14.64 -1.74
CA ASP A 71 -2.47 -13.96 -1.09
C ASP A 71 -3.04 -13.03 -0.02
N ASP A 72 -2.65 -13.26 1.22
CA ASP A 72 -3.11 -12.49 2.38
C ASP A 72 -2.11 -11.41 2.80
N THR A 73 -1.20 -11.04 1.91
CA THR A 73 -0.23 -9.96 2.17
C THR A 73 -0.95 -8.73 2.71
N PRO A 74 -0.48 -8.16 3.83
CA PRO A 74 -1.08 -6.96 4.40
C PRO A 74 -1.03 -5.79 3.43
N VAL A 75 -2.15 -5.08 3.32
CA VAL A 75 -2.28 -3.92 2.44
C VAL A 75 -2.71 -2.70 3.26
N LEU A 76 -1.95 -1.63 3.14
CA LEU A 76 -2.28 -0.31 3.68
C LEU A 76 -2.66 0.61 2.53
N PHE A 77 -3.89 1.09 2.52
CA PHE A 77 -4.33 2.11 1.56
C PHE A 77 -3.92 3.51 2.01
N LEU A 78 -3.42 4.30 1.05
CA LEU A 78 -3.21 5.74 1.19
C LEU A 78 -4.12 6.45 0.21
N THR A 79 -4.83 7.50 0.64
CA THR A 79 -5.70 8.20 -0.28
C THR A 79 -6.20 9.53 0.25
N ALA A 80 -6.59 10.43 -0.67
CA ALA A 80 -7.33 11.63 -0.34
C ALA A 80 -8.84 11.37 -0.16
N LYS A 81 -9.31 10.14 -0.40
CA LYS A 81 -10.73 9.78 -0.27
C LYS A 81 -11.10 9.63 1.20
N ASP A 82 -11.86 10.59 1.73
CA ASP A 82 -12.12 10.76 3.16
C ASP A 82 -13.57 10.52 3.55
N SER A 83 -14.45 10.09 2.65
CA SER A 83 -15.82 9.78 3.05
C SER A 83 -15.90 8.49 3.85
N VAL A 84 -16.89 8.40 4.73
CA VAL A 84 -17.14 7.15 5.49
C VAL A 84 -17.36 5.99 4.51
N SER A 85 -18.10 6.24 3.44
CA SER A 85 -18.39 5.25 2.41
C SER A 85 -17.10 4.73 1.75
N ASP A 86 -16.15 5.61 1.42
CA ASP A 86 -14.87 5.22 0.83
C ASP A 86 -14.03 4.39 1.80
N ARG A 87 -14.02 4.76 3.08
CA ARG A 87 -13.29 4.01 4.10
C ARG A 87 -13.87 2.62 4.31
N VAL A 88 -15.20 2.52 4.36
CA VAL A 88 -15.89 1.24 4.49
C VAL A 88 -15.58 0.35 3.30
N LYS A 89 -15.64 0.90 2.09
CA LYS A 89 -15.29 0.16 0.87
C LYS A 89 -13.86 -0.36 0.92
N GLY A 90 -12.92 0.47 1.38
CA GLY A 90 -11.52 0.09 1.51
C GLY A 90 -11.34 -1.11 2.44
N LEU A 91 -11.92 -1.03 3.63
CA LEU A 91 -11.81 -2.11 4.63
C LEU A 91 -12.55 -3.37 4.19
N ASP A 92 -13.75 -3.23 3.63
CA ASP A 92 -14.56 -4.36 3.16
C ASP A 92 -13.90 -5.10 1.99
N SER A 93 -13.06 -4.40 1.20
CA SER A 93 -12.32 -5.03 0.09
C SER A 93 -11.16 -5.92 0.56
N GLY A 94 -10.87 -5.94 1.87
CA GLY A 94 -9.81 -6.77 2.42
C GLY A 94 -8.50 -6.04 2.71
N ALA A 95 -8.51 -4.70 2.70
CA ALA A 95 -7.36 -3.92 3.18
C ALA A 95 -7.22 -4.08 4.68
N ASN A 96 -5.98 -4.08 5.15
CA ASN A 96 -5.68 -4.23 6.57
C ASN A 96 -5.76 -2.90 7.32
N ASP A 97 -5.52 -1.80 6.63
CA ASP A 97 -5.61 -0.47 7.21
C ASP A 97 -5.82 0.59 6.12
N TYR A 98 -6.12 1.80 6.54
CA TYR A 98 -6.52 2.89 5.66
C TYR A 98 -6.03 4.21 6.24
N LEU A 99 -5.23 4.96 5.49
CA LEU A 99 -4.63 6.21 5.96
C LEU A 99 -4.95 7.34 4.98
N ILE A 100 -5.52 8.44 5.50
CA ILE A 100 -6.02 9.54 4.69
C ILE A 100 -4.94 10.61 4.55
N LYS A 101 -4.74 11.11 3.34
CA LYS A 101 -3.86 12.24 3.04
C LYS A 101 -4.52 13.56 3.45
N PRO A 102 -3.79 14.51 4.03
CA PRO A 102 -2.38 14.40 4.43
C PRO A 102 -2.21 13.61 5.72
N PHE A 103 -1.14 12.84 5.81
CA PHE A 103 -0.83 12.03 6.99
C PHE A 103 0.60 12.34 7.46
N SER A 104 0.92 11.99 8.70
CA SER A 104 2.30 12.08 9.17
C SER A 104 3.06 10.79 8.82
N LEU A 105 4.36 10.93 8.53
CA LEU A 105 5.21 9.77 8.31
C LEU A 105 5.29 8.87 9.55
N GLU A 106 5.25 9.48 10.74
CA GLU A 106 5.23 8.72 11.99
C GLU A 106 4.01 7.80 12.08
N GLU A 107 2.85 8.30 11.70
CA GLU A 107 1.61 7.51 11.73
C GLU A 107 1.69 6.37 10.72
N LEU A 108 2.14 6.66 9.51
CA LEU A 108 2.30 5.62 8.48
C LEU A 108 3.25 4.52 8.98
N CYS A 109 4.39 4.88 9.53
CA CYS A 109 5.36 3.92 10.02
C CYS A 109 4.81 3.09 11.18
N ALA A 110 4.05 3.71 12.08
CA ALA A 110 3.43 3.01 13.20
C ALA A 110 2.38 1.99 12.73
N ARG A 111 1.55 2.37 11.75
CA ARG A 111 0.55 1.46 11.18
C ARG A 111 1.20 0.32 10.44
N LEU A 112 2.27 0.59 9.69
CA LEU A 112 3.03 -0.45 9.00
C LEU A 112 3.62 -1.45 10.00
N ARG A 113 4.25 -0.97 11.07
CA ARG A 113 4.78 -1.86 12.11
C ARG A 113 3.69 -2.73 12.74
N SER A 114 2.53 -2.14 12.98
CA SER A 114 1.38 -2.87 13.54
C SER A 114 0.92 -3.98 12.61
N MET A 115 0.79 -3.67 11.32
CA MET A 115 0.39 -4.66 10.31
C MET A 115 1.39 -5.81 10.23
N LEU A 116 2.67 -5.50 10.25
CA LEU A 116 3.72 -6.51 10.15
C LEU A 116 3.76 -7.41 11.38
N ARG A 117 3.49 -6.87 12.56
CA ARG A 117 3.42 -7.67 13.80
C ARG A 117 2.27 -8.67 13.80
N THR A 118 1.10 -8.24 13.34
CA THR A 118 -0.09 -9.08 13.38
C THR A 118 -0.10 -10.13 12.28
N SER A 119 0.68 -9.95 11.23
CA SER A 119 0.76 -10.87 10.10
C SER A 119 1.81 -11.96 10.28
N HIS A 120 2.68 -11.79 11.24
CA HIS A 120 3.78 -12.69 11.54
C HIS A 120 3.75 -13.11 13.01
#